data_dd82104a6493cad22619025497aa5a11
#
_entry.id   dd82104a6493cad22619025497aa5a11
#
_cell.length_a   1.000
_cell.length_b   1.000
_cell.length_c   1.000
_cell.angle_alpha   90.00
_cell.angle_beta   90.00
_cell.angle_gamma   90.00
#
_symmetry.space_group_name_H-M   'P 1'
#
loop_
_entity.id
_entity.type
_entity.pdbx_description
1 polymer ?
#
loop_
_entity_poly.entity_id
_entity_poly.type
_entity_poly.pdbx_seq_one_letter_code
_entity_poly.pdbx_strand_id
1 'polypeptide(L)'
;MPHHVPKIKTAPPPDIERELEELEGLLDELLPFKKLDHNVLIATWNIRAFGGLTERWEARDQDSPKRDLHSLLCIAKIISRFDIIAVQEIKGNLKAFRHMLKVLGPHWSFILTDVSGGNEGNDERLGFLFDSRKVKLSGLACELVVPNEKIERIQDGAFSRQFARTPYAVGFKVEDKTFVLVTLHVIYGKRASDRTGELEGIAQWLRRWAMNMHSFDQSLIVLGDFNIDRRGDPRYQAFVSTGLRVPDDLTEVGRTVYDHRTSYYTQIAWFHDQQNIPQLSIKYLRGGVFNFGPHVLKNRNLTPFQLSWRISDHLPLWAEFSTKC
;
A
#
# COMPACT_ATOMS: atom_id res chain seq x y z
N MET A 1 22.31 16.49 -13.47
CA MET A 1 22.10 17.69 -12.65
C MET A 1 21.33 17.26 -11.42
N PRO A 2 21.69 17.63 -10.19
CA PRO A 2 20.89 17.32 -9.02
C PRO A 2 19.55 18.06 -9.15
N HIS A 3 18.47 17.31 -9.32
CA HIS A 3 17.13 17.87 -9.35
C HIS A 3 16.86 18.58 -8.02
N HIS A 4 16.82 19.88 -8.06
CA HIS A 4 16.53 20.71 -6.91
C HIS A 4 15.08 20.47 -6.49
N VAL A 5 14.87 19.66 -5.45
CA VAL A 5 13.54 19.50 -4.86
C VAL A 5 13.27 20.77 -4.05
N PRO A 6 12.25 21.58 -4.38
CA PRO A 6 11.97 22.80 -3.65
C PRO A 6 11.78 22.50 -2.16
N LYS A 7 12.38 23.30 -1.30
CA LYS A 7 12.09 23.25 0.14
C LYS A 7 10.71 23.85 0.37
N ILE A 8 9.95 23.31 1.31
CA ILE A 8 8.80 24.01 1.88
C ILE A 8 9.39 25.30 2.50
N LYS A 9 9.10 26.44 1.87
CA LYS A 9 9.81 27.71 2.17
C LYS A 9 9.22 28.47 3.35
N THR A 10 8.00 28.10 3.77
CA THR A 10 7.27 28.77 4.85
C THR A 10 6.78 27.74 5.86
N ALA A 11 6.71 28.16 7.12
CA ALA A 11 6.03 27.37 8.15
C ALA A 11 4.53 27.23 7.82
N PRO A 12 3.87 26.16 8.29
CA PRO A 12 2.41 26.06 8.19
C PRO A 12 1.74 27.26 8.86
N PRO A 13 0.60 27.75 8.32
CA PRO A 13 -0.29 28.63 9.07
C PRO A 13 -0.69 28.03 10.43
N PRO A 14 -0.93 28.83 11.47
CA PRO A 14 -1.19 28.32 12.84
C PRO A 14 -2.40 27.39 12.95
N ASP A 15 -3.41 27.55 12.11
CA ASP A 15 -4.59 26.69 12.03
C ASP A 15 -4.25 25.32 11.44
N ILE A 16 -3.41 25.28 10.43
CA ILE A 16 -2.90 24.04 9.83
C ILE A 16 -1.95 23.33 10.81
N GLU A 17 -1.08 24.05 11.47
CA GLU A 17 -0.17 23.50 12.46
C GLU A 17 -0.94 22.79 13.59
N ARG A 18 -1.96 23.45 14.13
CA ARG A 18 -2.85 22.87 15.15
C ARG A 18 -3.57 21.60 14.66
N GLU A 19 -4.11 21.64 13.44
CA GLU A 19 -4.77 20.44 12.87
C GLU A 19 -3.78 19.27 12.72
N LEU A 20 -2.53 19.55 12.34
CA LEU A 20 -1.48 18.52 12.24
C LEU A 20 -1.06 17.97 13.60
N GLU A 21 -1.05 18.79 14.67
CA GLU A 21 -0.82 18.34 16.04
C GLU A 21 -1.98 17.47 16.55
N GLU A 22 -3.22 17.89 16.30
CA GLU A 22 -4.41 17.09 16.63
C GLU A 22 -4.40 15.72 15.90
N LEU A 23 -4.03 15.71 14.62
CA LEU A 23 -3.87 14.48 13.86
C LEU A 23 -2.80 13.58 14.46
N GLU A 24 -1.68 14.15 14.91
CA GLU A 24 -0.61 13.41 15.55
C GLU A 24 -1.05 12.75 16.85
N GLY A 25 -1.73 13.48 17.73
CA GLY A 25 -2.30 12.94 18.96
C GLY A 25 -3.30 11.81 18.71
N LEU A 26 -4.16 11.97 17.69
CA LEU A 26 -5.10 10.91 17.30
C LEU A 26 -4.41 9.67 16.75
N LEU A 27 -3.36 9.84 15.96
CA LEU A 27 -2.55 8.72 15.45
C LEU A 27 -1.85 7.99 16.59
N ASP A 28 -1.41 8.70 17.65
CA ASP A 28 -0.84 8.09 18.85
C ASP A 28 -1.87 7.27 19.65
N GLU A 29 -3.12 7.72 19.65
CA GLU A 29 -4.22 7.01 20.34
C GLU A 29 -4.69 5.76 19.57
N LEU A 30 -4.86 5.87 18.26
CA LEU A 30 -5.53 4.85 17.44
C LEU A 30 -4.59 3.81 16.83
N LEU A 31 -3.31 4.12 16.66
CA LEU A 31 -2.34 3.22 16.05
C LEU A 31 -1.34 2.68 17.09
N PRO A 32 -0.86 1.44 16.90
CA PRO A 32 0.19 0.91 17.76
C PRO A 32 1.46 1.75 17.71
N PHE A 33 2.13 1.90 18.84
CA PHE A 33 3.44 2.53 18.90
C PHE A 33 4.50 1.67 18.20
N LYS A 34 5.37 2.29 17.42
CA LYS A 34 6.58 1.65 16.89
C LYS A 34 7.56 1.39 18.02
N LYS A 35 7.90 0.12 18.21
CA LYS A 35 8.93 -0.32 19.16
C LYS A 35 10.13 -0.83 18.38
N LEU A 36 11.32 -0.40 18.74
CA LEU A 36 12.53 -0.71 17.99
C LEU A 36 12.83 -2.21 17.91
N ASP A 37 12.47 -2.96 18.94
CA ASP A 37 12.93 -4.33 19.20
C ASP A 37 11.81 -5.36 19.45
N HIS A 38 10.54 -5.03 19.21
CA HIS A 38 9.44 -5.93 19.59
C HIS A 38 8.38 -6.14 18.55
N ASN A 39 8.11 -5.14 17.71
CA ASN A 39 7.07 -5.23 16.71
C ASN A 39 7.54 -4.69 15.35
N VAL A 40 6.80 -4.98 14.31
CA VAL A 40 6.89 -4.30 13.01
C VAL A 40 5.48 -3.93 12.55
N LEU A 41 5.29 -2.67 12.20
CA LEU A 41 4.05 -2.14 11.66
C LEU A 41 4.14 -2.08 10.15
N ILE A 42 3.37 -2.92 9.48
CA ILE A 42 3.34 -3.02 8.01
C ILE A 42 1.99 -2.48 7.53
N ALA A 43 2.02 -1.59 6.54
CA ALA A 43 0.82 -1.01 5.97
C ALA A 43 0.81 -1.09 4.45
N THR A 44 -0.37 -0.90 3.86
CA THR A 44 -0.56 -0.66 2.44
C THR A 44 -1.57 0.44 2.21
N TRP A 45 -1.30 1.32 1.25
CA TRP A 45 -2.16 2.44 0.94
C TRP A 45 -2.12 2.80 -0.55
N ASN A 46 -3.23 2.65 -1.23
CA ASN A 46 -3.40 3.28 -2.53
C ASN A 46 -3.61 4.78 -2.29
N ILE A 47 -2.63 5.60 -2.67
CA ILE A 47 -2.73 7.06 -2.56
C ILE A 47 -3.11 7.61 -3.93
N ARG A 48 -4.40 7.86 -4.12
CA ARG A 48 -4.99 8.26 -5.40
C ARG A 48 -4.13 9.25 -6.18
N ALA A 49 -3.71 8.86 -7.38
CA ALA A 49 -2.95 9.70 -8.33
C ALA A 49 -1.77 10.43 -7.65
N PHE A 50 -0.91 9.70 -6.92
CA PHE A 50 0.17 10.27 -6.13
C PHE A 50 1.33 10.75 -7.00
N GLY A 51 1.20 11.97 -7.54
CA GLY A 51 2.12 12.53 -8.53
C GLY A 51 2.43 14.00 -8.32
N GLY A 52 1.62 14.88 -8.90
CA GLY A 52 1.77 16.32 -8.80
C GLY A 52 1.48 16.88 -7.40
N LEU A 53 1.95 18.10 -7.17
CA LEU A 53 1.73 18.83 -5.92
C LEU A 53 1.58 20.32 -6.22
N THR A 54 0.55 20.96 -5.66
CA THR A 54 0.39 22.40 -5.60
C THR A 54 1.17 22.93 -4.41
N GLU A 55 2.22 23.72 -4.65
CA GLU A 55 3.12 24.24 -3.62
C GLU A 55 2.53 25.46 -2.89
N ARG A 56 1.33 25.25 -2.34
CA ARG A 56 0.60 26.20 -1.47
C ARG A 56 0.04 25.43 -0.28
N TRP A 57 -0.21 26.14 0.81
CA TRP A 57 -0.88 25.53 1.97
C TRP A 57 -2.31 25.13 1.67
N GLU A 58 -2.98 25.88 0.79
CA GLU A 58 -4.31 25.57 0.29
C GLU A 58 -4.39 25.74 -1.22
N ALA A 59 -4.80 24.69 -1.92
CA ALA A 59 -5.05 24.74 -3.36
C ALA A 59 -6.34 25.53 -3.65
N ARG A 60 -6.24 26.48 -4.59
CA ARG A 60 -7.37 27.29 -5.09
C ARG A 60 -8.21 26.48 -6.08
N ASP A 61 -9.38 27.01 -6.46
CA ASP A 61 -10.29 26.32 -7.40
C ASP A 61 -9.65 26.08 -8.78
N GLN A 62 -8.81 26.97 -9.25
CA GLN A 62 -8.09 26.82 -10.51
C GLN A 62 -6.83 25.97 -10.44
N ASP A 63 -6.33 25.64 -9.24
CA ASP A 63 -5.11 24.87 -9.09
C ASP A 63 -5.34 23.39 -9.45
N SER A 64 -4.34 22.80 -10.11
CA SER A 64 -4.28 21.37 -10.42
C SER A 64 -2.83 20.88 -10.24
N PRO A 65 -2.60 19.79 -9.49
CA PRO A 65 -3.57 18.97 -8.77
C PRO A 65 -4.15 19.69 -7.53
N LYS A 66 -5.24 19.15 -6.98
CA LYS A 66 -5.83 19.65 -5.72
C LYS A 66 -5.02 19.29 -4.47
N ARG A 67 -4.11 18.33 -4.58
CA ARG A 67 -3.18 17.97 -3.51
C ARG A 67 -2.20 19.12 -3.28
N ASP A 68 -2.23 19.68 -2.10
CA ASP A 68 -1.43 20.82 -1.64
C ASP A 68 -0.48 20.43 -0.50
N LEU A 69 0.23 21.43 0.08
CA LEU A 69 1.20 21.17 1.14
C LEU A 69 0.53 20.65 2.42
N HIS A 70 -0.66 21.16 2.77
CA HIS A 70 -1.39 20.68 3.94
C HIS A 70 -1.77 19.20 3.77
N SER A 71 -2.36 18.85 2.62
CA SER A 71 -2.68 17.46 2.26
C SER A 71 -1.47 16.55 2.32
N LEU A 72 -0.33 17.03 1.83
CA LEU A 72 0.92 16.28 1.83
C LEU A 72 1.45 16.03 3.25
N LEU A 73 1.37 17.02 4.15
CA LEU A 73 1.78 16.86 5.55
C LEU A 73 0.88 15.85 6.28
N CYS A 74 -0.43 15.86 6.03
CA CYS A 74 -1.34 14.84 6.57
C CYS A 74 -0.93 13.44 6.10
N ILE A 75 -0.66 13.25 4.80
CA ILE A 75 -0.19 11.98 4.23
C ILE A 75 1.13 11.56 4.90
N ALA A 76 2.10 12.46 5.03
CA ALA A 76 3.39 12.16 5.64
C ALA A 76 3.25 11.76 7.13
N LYS A 77 2.40 12.45 7.91
CA LYS A 77 2.15 12.10 9.32
C LYS A 77 1.54 10.70 9.46
N ILE A 78 0.58 10.34 8.60
CA ILE A 78 -0.01 9.00 8.57
C ILE A 78 1.06 7.94 8.23
N ILE A 79 1.83 8.14 7.17
CA ILE A 79 2.89 7.22 6.74
C ILE A 79 3.94 7.03 7.84
N SER A 80 4.30 8.09 8.57
CA SER A 80 5.33 8.05 9.60
C SER A 80 5.03 7.08 10.76
N ARG A 81 3.78 6.66 10.90
CA ARG A 81 3.34 5.70 11.94
C ARG A 81 3.71 4.25 11.64
N PHE A 82 4.04 3.93 10.41
CA PHE A 82 4.37 2.57 9.99
C PHE A 82 5.89 2.39 9.88
N ASP A 83 6.35 1.15 10.05
CA ASP A 83 7.76 0.82 9.81
C ASP A 83 8.02 0.55 8.33
N ILE A 84 7.03 -0.07 7.65
CA ILE A 84 7.03 -0.32 6.21
C ILE A 84 5.63 -0.01 5.68
N ILE A 85 5.56 0.69 4.57
CA ILE A 85 4.30 0.91 3.86
C ILE A 85 4.46 0.67 2.37
N ALA A 86 3.57 -0.17 1.82
CA ALA A 86 3.40 -0.33 0.38
C ALA A 86 2.48 0.78 -0.15
N VAL A 87 2.89 1.48 -1.19
CA VAL A 87 2.12 2.57 -1.81
C VAL A 87 1.85 2.24 -3.26
N GLN A 88 0.58 2.36 -3.67
CA GLN A 88 0.12 2.21 -5.03
C GLN A 88 -0.24 3.59 -5.62
N GLU A 89 -0.39 3.65 -6.93
CA GLU A 89 -0.66 4.87 -7.73
C GLU A 89 0.41 5.96 -7.66
N ILE A 90 1.66 5.61 -7.42
CA ILE A 90 2.78 6.56 -7.53
C ILE A 90 2.97 6.89 -9.02
N LYS A 91 2.62 8.10 -9.44
CA LYS A 91 2.67 8.51 -10.85
C LYS A 91 4.09 8.76 -11.36
N GLY A 92 4.23 8.86 -12.69
CA GLY A 92 5.48 9.22 -13.35
C GLY A 92 6.08 10.53 -12.81
N ASN A 93 5.24 11.53 -12.50
CA ASN A 93 5.64 12.75 -11.81
C ASN A 93 5.83 12.47 -10.30
N LEU A 94 7.06 12.50 -9.83
CA LEU A 94 7.42 12.22 -8.43
C LEU A 94 7.44 13.47 -7.53
N LYS A 95 6.80 14.59 -7.90
CA LYS A 95 6.89 15.84 -7.13
C LYS A 95 6.35 15.66 -5.70
N ALA A 96 5.12 15.18 -5.54
CA ALA A 96 4.54 14.94 -4.22
C ALA A 96 5.36 13.92 -3.42
N PHE A 97 5.76 12.83 -4.04
CA PHE A 97 6.56 11.77 -3.42
C PHE A 97 7.90 12.31 -2.87
N ARG A 98 8.63 13.10 -3.65
CA ARG A 98 9.90 13.70 -3.22
C ARG A 98 9.75 14.71 -2.09
N HIS A 99 8.67 15.50 -2.12
CA HIS A 99 8.36 16.42 -1.00
C HIS A 99 8.00 15.66 0.27
N MET A 100 7.21 14.59 0.15
CA MET A 100 6.86 13.73 1.28
C MET A 100 8.09 13.11 1.93
N LEU A 101 9.04 12.57 1.14
CA LEU A 101 10.28 12.02 1.67
C LEU A 101 11.10 13.05 2.47
N LYS A 102 11.10 14.31 2.03
CA LYS A 102 11.76 15.37 2.80
C LYS A 102 11.10 15.65 4.15
N VAL A 103 9.77 15.62 4.18
CA VAL A 103 8.99 15.78 5.42
C VAL A 103 9.24 14.61 6.36
N LEU A 104 9.26 13.39 5.83
CA LEU A 104 9.55 12.17 6.61
C LEU A 104 10.98 12.15 7.19
N GLY A 105 11.92 12.83 6.51
CA GLY A 105 13.30 13.00 7.00
C GLY A 105 14.29 11.93 6.53
N PRO A 106 15.57 12.03 6.96
CA PRO A 106 16.69 11.29 6.38
C PRO A 106 16.69 9.79 6.71
N HIS A 107 15.88 9.36 7.67
CA HIS A 107 15.78 7.94 8.05
C HIS A 107 14.80 7.15 7.20
N TRP A 108 14.04 7.82 6.34
CA TRP A 108 13.13 7.16 5.44
C TRP A 108 13.80 6.80 4.13
N SER A 109 13.71 5.53 3.79
CA SER A 109 14.17 4.96 2.52
C SER A 109 12.99 4.47 1.69
N PHE A 110 13.21 4.27 0.40
CA PHE A 110 12.19 3.77 -0.51
C PHE A 110 12.77 2.91 -1.61
N ILE A 111 11.91 2.11 -2.22
CA ILE A 111 12.21 1.33 -3.42
C ILE A 111 10.95 1.32 -4.30
N LEU A 112 11.11 1.56 -5.60
CA LEU A 112 10.02 1.71 -6.56
C LEU A 112 10.22 0.79 -7.75
N THR A 113 9.12 0.36 -8.38
CA THR A 113 9.15 -0.22 -9.73
C THR A 113 9.45 0.85 -10.78
N ASP A 114 9.67 0.42 -12.00
CA ASP A 114 9.53 1.32 -13.14
C ASP A 114 8.06 1.68 -13.41
N VAL A 115 7.82 2.59 -14.33
CA VAL A 115 6.48 3.03 -14.71
C VAL A 115 5.80 1.97 -15.56
N SER A 116 4.65 1.49 -15.10
CA SER A 116 3.78 0.65 -15.93
C SER A 116 3.06 1.51 -16.97
N GLY A 117 3.53 1.47 -18.20
CA GLY A 117 3.00 2.28 -19.30
C GLY A 117 1.68 1.73 -19.88
N GLY A 118 1.05 2.53 -20.73
CA GLY A 118 -0.18 2.17 -21.44
C GLY A 118 -1.47 2.40 -20.64
N ASN A 119 -2.62 2.20 -21.29
CA ASN A 119 -3.92 2.50 -20.70
C ASN A 119 -4.23 1.71 -19.41
N GLU A 120 -3.78 0.46 -19.34
CA GLU A 120 -4.01 -0.41 -18.19
C GLU A 120 -2.98 -0.20 -17.07
N GLY A 121 -1.74 0.15 -17.44
CA GLY A 121 -0.68 0.50 -16.51
C GLY A 121 -0.88 1.87 -15.85
N ASN A 122 -1.59 2.79 -16.53
CA ASN A 122 -2.00 4.11 -16.05
C ASN A 122 -0.83 5.01 -15.61
N ASP A 123 0.37 4.78 -16.17
CA ASP A 123 1.62 5.48 -15.81
C ASP A 123 1.90 5.46 -14.28
N GLU A 124 1.68 4.31 -13.67
CA GLU A 124 1.84 4.12 -12.24
C GLU A 124 3.08 3.30 -11.89
N ARG A 125 3.55 3.52 -10.66
CA ARG A 125 4.54 2.70 -9.97
C ARG A 125 3.94 2.10 -8.71
N LEU A 126 4.47 0.96 -8.33
CA LEU A 126 4.35 0.39 -6.99
C LEU A 126 5.62 0.69 -6.21
N GLY A 127 5.51 0.84 -4.91
CA GLY A 127 6.68 1.09 -4.10
C GLY A 127 6.50 0.80 -2.63
N PHE A 128 7.64 0.72 -1.95
CA PHE A 128 7.71 0.63 -0.50
C PHE A 128 8.48 1.81 0.05
N LEU A 129 7.97 2.39 1.14
CA LEU A 129 8.71 3.29 2.00
C LEU A 129 8.94 2.58 3.34
N PHE A 130 10.09 2.80 3.95
CA PHE A 130 10.43 2.17 5.22
C PHE A 130 11.39 3.00 6.07
N ASP A 131 11.25 2.85 7.39
CA ASP A 131 12.12 3.48 8.38
C ASP A 131 13.43 2.69 8.48
N SER A 132 14.50 3.22 7.90
CA SER A 132 15.80 2.57 7.79
C SER A 132 16.56 2.43 9.12
N ARG A 133 16.07 3.03 10.21
CA ARG A 133 16.61 2.81 11.55
C ARG A 133 16.34 1.38 12.01
N LYS A 134 15.19 0.83 11.63
CA LYS A 134 14.68 -0.47 12.06
C LYS A 134 14.65 -1.51 10.94
N VAL A 135 14.27 -1.09 9.74
CA VAL A 135 14.03 -1.97 8.59
C VAL A 135 15.22 -1.93 7.63
N LYS A 136 15.69 -3.09 7.20
CA LYS A 136 16.72 -3.24 6.17
C LYS A 136 16.18 -4.05 4.99
N LEU A 137 16.75 -3.84 3.81
CA LEU A 137 16.53 -4.75 2.67
C LEU A 137 17.30 -6.05 2.90
N SER A 138 16.68 -7.18 2.57
CA SER A 138 17.32 -8.50 2.74
C SER A 138 17.97 -9.04 1.46
N GLY A 139 17.95 -8.25 0.37
CA GLY A 139 18.65 -8.57 -0.89
C GLY A 139 17.71 -8.88 -2.07
N LEU A 140 16.46 -9.30 -1.82
CA LEU A 140 15.48 -9.52 -2.89
C LEU A 140 14.74 -8.20 -3.24
N ALA A 141 14.73 -7.85 -4.53
CA ALA A 141 13.82 -6.84 -5.07
C ALA A 141 13.58 -7.17 -6.55
N CYS A 142 12.36 -7.57 -6.90
CA CYS A 142 12.05 -7.96 -8.27
C CYS A 142 10.60 -7.70 -8.65
N GLU A 143 10.36 -7.40 -9.90
CA GLU A 143 9.05 -7.43 -10.52
C GLU A 143 8.70 -8.88 -10.91
N LEU A 144 7.45 -9.27 -10.66
CA LEU A 144 7.00 -10.65 -10.87
C LEU A 144 6.41 -10.80 -12.27
N VAL A 145 7.26 -11.12 -13.23
CA VAL A 145 6.87 -11.32 -14.64
C VAL A 145 6.49 -12.77 -14.88
N VAL A 146 5.32 -12.99 -15.49
CA VAL A 146 4.90 -14.34 -15.92
C VAL A 146 5.70 -14.73 -17.15
N PRO A 147 6.43 -15.87 -17.15
CA PRO A 147 7.15 -16.35 -18.34
C PRO A 147 6.18 -16.60 -19.51
N ASN A 148 6.55 -16.16 -20.72
CA ASN A 148 5.71 -16.29 -21.93
C ASN A 148 5.23 -17.72 -22.19
N GLU A 149 6.09 -18.73 -21.98
CA GLU A 149 5.76 -20.14 -22.12
C GLU A 149 4.65 -20.62 -21.17
N LYS A 150 4.43 -19.90 -20.07
CA LYS A 150 3.34 -20.16 -19.12
C LYS A 150 2.07 -19.40 -19.47
N ILE A 151 2.17 -18.27 -20.13
CA ILE A 151 1.01 -17.50 -20.64
C ILE A 151 0.26 -18.35 -21.68
N GLU A 152 0.97 -19.01 -22.58
CA GLU A 152 0.37 -19.86 -23.64
C GLU A 152 -0.26 -21.16 -23.10
N ARG A 153 0.24 -21.69 -21.98
CA ARG A 153 -0.27 -22.93 -21.36
C ARG A 153 -1.47 -22.76 -20.45
N ILE A 154 -1.81 -21.53 -20.08
CA ILE A 154 -2.98 -21.22 -19.25
C ILE A 154 -4.14 -20.84 -20.16
N GLN A 155 -4.44 -21.73 -21.14
CA GLN A 155 -5.52 -21.55 -22.14
C GLN A 155 -6.94 -21.57 -21.56
N ASP A 156 -7.10 -21.89 -20.27
CA ASP A 156 -8.41 -21.90 -19.59
C ASP A 156 -8.69 -20.61 -18.80
N GLY A 157 -8.31 -19.46 -19.34
CA GLY A 157 -8.94 -18.18 -18.96
C GLY A 157 -8.20 -17.29 -17.97
N ALA A 158 -7.20 -17.77 -17.20
CA ALA A 158 -6.60 -16.96 -16.12
C ALA A 158 -5.48 -16.00 -16.57
N PHE A 159 -4.67 -16.35 -17.57
CA PHE A 159 -3.62 -15.47 -18.12
C PHE A 159 -3.53 -15.58 -19.64
N SER A 160 -4.22 -14.71 -20.34
CA SER A 160 -3.95 -14.49 -21.77
C SER A 160 -2.86 -13.44 -22.00
N ARG A 161 -2.35 -12.79 -20.95
CA ARG A 161 -1.40 -11.66 -21.02
C ARG A 161 -0.66 -11.44 -19.72
N GLN A 162 0.38 -10.59 -19.74
CA GLN A 162 1.06 -10.08 -18.54
C GLN A 162 0.12 -9.27 -17.64
N PHE A 163 0.50 -9.11 -16.39
CA PHE A 163 -0.17 -8.20 -15.47
C PHE A 163 -0.20 -6.78 -16.04
N ALA A 164 -1.30 -6.09 -15.85
CA ALA A 164 -1.42 -4.69 -16.22
C ALA A 164 -0.41 -3.82 -15.45
N ARG A 165 -0.23 -4.13 -14.17
CA ARG A 165 0.81 -3.59 -13.30
C ARG A 165 1.52 -4.77 -12.65
N THR A 166 2.79 -4.91 -12.96
CA THR A 166 3.58 -6.06 -12.49
C THR A 166 3.70 -6.03 -10.98
N PRO A 167 3.28 -7.09 -10.25
CA PRO A 167 3.47 -7.15 -8.80
C PRO A 167 4.92 -7.00 -8.41
N TYR A 168 5.19 -6.33 -7.30
CA TYR A 168 6.54 -6.01 -6.85
C TYR A 168 6.87 -6.69 -5.53
N ALA A 169 7.87 -7.53 -5.55
CA ALA A 169 8.35 -8.28 -4.40
C ALA A 169 9.64 -7.70 -3.85
N VAL A 170 9.67 -7.45 -2.54
CA VAL A 170 10.85 -6.93 -1.84
C VAL A 170 11.04 -7.69 -0.54
N GLY A 171 12.25 -8.20 -0.33
CA GLY A 171 12.68 -8.83 0.90
C GLY A 171 13.13 -7.80 1.93
N PHE A 172 12.57 -7.89 3.12
CA PHE A 172 12.89 -7.03 4.27
C PHE A 172 13.47 -7.85 5.43
N LYS A 173 14.26 -7.17 6.23
CA LYS A 173 14.80 -7.70 7.48
C LYS A 173 14.56 -6.73 8.61
N VAL A 174 14.00 -7.24 9.72
CA VAL A 174 13.84 -6.52 11.00
C VAL A 174 14.43 -7.42 12.08
N GLU A 175 15.43 -6.93 12.80
CA GLU A 175 16.25 -7.74 13.72
C GLU A 175 16.84 -8.99 13.01
N ASP A 176 16.54 -10.19 13.48
CA ASP A 176 16.93 -11.47 12.88
C ASP A 176 15.89 -12.05 11.91
N LYS A 177 14.69 -11.45 11.83
CA LYS A 177 13.57 -11.93 11.00
C LYS A 177 13.64 -11.39 9.60
N THR A 178 13.51 -12.28 8.63
CA THR A 178 13.41 -11.97 7.20
C THR A 178 12.04 -12.37 6.68
N PHE A 179 11.46 -11.53 5.84
CA PHE A 179 10.19 -11.77 5.17
C PHE A 179 10.13 -11.02 3.83
N VAL A 180 9.28 -11.49 2.95
CA VAL A 180 9.04 -10.87 1.64
C VAL A 180 7.66 -10.22 1.62
N LEU A 181 7.62 -8.95 1.24
CA LEU A 181 6.37 -8.25 0.93
C LEU A 181 6.17 -8.21 -0.57
N VAL A 182 4.98 -8.62 -1.02
CA VAL A 182 4.58 -8.51 -2.42
C VAL A 182 3.44 -7.50 -2.51
N THR A 183 3.71 -6.35 -3.11
CA THR A 183 2.67 -5.35 -3.36
C THR A 183 2.16 -5.44 -4.79
N LEU A 184 0.89 -5.14 -4.94
CA LEU A 184 0.22 -5.18 -6.23
C LEU A 184 -0.93 -4.16 -6.32
N HIS A 185 -1.33 -3.86 -7.54
CA HIS A 185 -2.51 -3.07 -7.86
C HIS A 185 -3.21 -3.74 -9.05
N VAL A 186 -4.21 -4.57 -8.76
CA VAL A 186 -5.00 -5.30 -9.77
C VAL A 186 -5.80 -4.32 -10.62
N ILE A 187 -5.95 -4.59 -11.91
CA ILE A 187 -6.76 -3.72 -12.79
C ILE A 187 -8.19 -3.61 -12.24
N TYR A 188 -8.79 -2.42 -12.42
CA TYR A 188 -10.24 -2.29 -12.23
C TYR A 188 -10.99 -2.98 -13.38
N GLY A 189 -10.44 -2.90 -14.61
CA GLY A 189 -10.98 -3.54 -15.81
C GLY A 189 -12.32 -2.94 -16.26
N LYS A 190 -12.76 -3.33 -17.46
CA LYS A 190 -14.11 -2.98 -17.96
C LYS A 190 -15.17 -3.96 -17.45
N ARG A 191 -14.77 -5.19 -17.14
CA ARG A 191 -15.64 -6.28 -16.67
C ARG A 191 -15.07 -6.89 -15.40
N ALA A 192 -15.95 -7.37 -14.54
CA ALA A 192 -15.56 -8.09 -13.31
C ALA A 192 -14.71 -9.35 -13.61
N SER A 193 -14.97 -10.01 -14.75
CA SER A 193 -14.19 -11.18 -15.23
C SER A 193 -12.71 -10.85 -15.47
N ASP A 194 -12.39 -9.63 -15.90
CA ASP A 194 -11.01 -9.22 -16.17
C ASP A 194 -10.17 -9.28 -14.89
N ARG A 195 -10.77 -8.87 -13.76
CA ARG A 195 -10.15 -8.92 -12.42
C ARG A 195 -10.02 -10.33 -11.87
N THR A 196 -11.03 -11.19 -12.09
CA THR A 196 -11.03 -12.55 -11.56
C THR A 196 -9.84 -13.36 -12.11
N GLY A 197 -9.63 -13.32 -13.42
CA GLY A 197 -8.50 -14.02 -14.05
C GLY A 197 -7.13 -13.53 -13.57
N GLU A 198 -6.96 -12.21 -13.40
CA GLU A 198 -5.71 -11.66 -12.88
C GLU A 198 -5.46 -12.09 -11.43
N LEU A 199 -6.50 -12.08 -10.57
CA LEU A 199 -6.42 -12.52 -9.17
C LEU A 199 -6.09 -14.01 -9.04
N GLU A 200 -6.74 -14.87 -9.82
CA GLU A 200 -6.44 -16.31 -9.85
C GLU A 200 -5.00 -16.58 -10.22
N GLY A 201 -4.54 -15.91 -11.25
CA GLY A 201 -3.19 -16.05 -11.71
C GLY A 201 -2.15 -15.57 -10.69
N ILE A 202 -2.36 -14.42 -10.08
CA ILE A 202 -1.51 -13.91 -9.00
C ILE A 202 -1.49 -14.92 -7.85
N ALA A 203 -2.65 -15.37 -7.38
CA ALA A 203 -2.76 -16.30 -6.27
C ALA A 203 -2.04 -17.62 -6.55
N GLN A 204 -2.21 -18.21 -7.75
CA GLN A 204 -1.50 -19.43 -8.16
C GLN A 204 0.02 -19.23 -8.26
N TRP A 205 0.45 -18.10 -8.79
CA TRP A 205 1.87 -17.81 -8.92
C TRP A 205 2.54 -17.63 -7.56
N LEU A 206 1.92 -16.88 -6.65
CA LEU A 206 2.39 -16.67 -5.29
C LEU A 206 2.44 -17.97 -4.49
N ARG A 207 1.42 -18.85 -4.65
CA ARG A 207 1.44 -20.17 -4.02
C ARG A 207 2.63 -21.02 -4.46
N ARG A 208 2.91 -21.05 -5.78
CA ARG A 208 4.06 -21.81 -6.30
C ARG A 208 5.37 -21.30 -5.70
N TRP A 209 5.48 -20.00 -5.52
CA TRP A 209 6.65 -19.40 -4.89
C TRP A 209 6.73 -19.76 -3.40
N ALA A 210 5.67 -19.56 -2.64
CA ALA A 210 5.63 -19.88 -1.22
C ALA A 210 5.90 -21.37 -0.92
N MET A 211 5.51 -22.28 -1.84
CA MET A 211 5.74 -23.72 -1.71
C MET A 211 7.10 -24.19 -2.25
N ASN A 212 7.85 -23.34 -2.90
CA ASN A 212 9.16 -23.71 -3.43
C ASN A 212 10.20 -23.70 -2.30
N MET A 213 10.59 -24.88 -1.85
CA MET A 213 11.59 -25.06 -0.77
C MET A 213 12.97 -24.45 -1.05
N HIS A 214 13.25 -24.12 -2.31
CA HIS A 214 14.49 -23.46 -2.73
C HIS A 214 14.28 -21.95 -2.95
N SER A 215 13.13 -21.39 -2.62
CA SER A 215 12.89 -19.95 -2.71
C SER A 215 13.70 -19.21 -1.65
N PHE A 216 13.99 -17.94 -1.94
CA PHE A 216 14.80 -17.07 -1.08
C PHE A 216 14.21 -16.93 0.33
N ASP A 217 12.89 -16.86 0.44
CA ASP A 217 12.18 -16.81 1.71
C ASP A 217 10.75 -17.34 1.52
N GLN A 218 10.27 -18.13 2.47
CA GLN A 218 8.90 -18.65 2.46
C GLN A 218 7.93 -17.76 3.25
N SER A 219 8.45 -16.83 4.05
CA SER A 219 7.68 -15.86 4.83
C SER A 219 7.16 -14.74 3.92
N LEU A 220 6.03 -14.97 3.27
CA LEU A 220 5.49 -14.12 2.22
C LEU A 220 4.19 -13.46 2.66
N ILE A 221 4.17 -12.12 2.67
CA ILE A 221 2.98 -11.29 2.92
C ILE A 221 2.62 -10.58 1.63
N VAL A 222 1.36 -10.72 1.23
CA VAL A 222 0.81 -10.07 0.04
C VAL A 222 -0.06 -8.91 0.48
N LEU A 223 0.15 -7.71 -0.10
CA LEU A 223 -0.58 -6.52 0.29
C LEU A 223 -0.74 -5.56 -0.90
N GLY A 224 -1.79 -4.76 -0.90
CA GLY A 224 -2.04 -3.81 -1.98
C GLY A 224 -3.51 -3.61 -2.29
N ASP A 225 -3.77 -3.08 -3.49
CA ASP A 225 -5.11 -2.89 -4.02
C ASP A 225 -5.48 -4.03 -4.97
N PHE A 226 -6.40 -4.87 -4.52
CA PHE A 226 -6.88 -6.05 -5.24
C PHE A 226 -8.15 -5.80 -6.03
N ASN A 227 -8.75 -4.63 -5.90
CA ASN A 227 -10.02 -4.28 -6.55
C ASN A 227 -11.15 -5.31 -6.33
N ILE A 228 -11.19 -5.93 -5.15
CA ILE A 228 -12.23 -6.87 -4.72
C ILE A 228 -13.38 -6.05 -4.13
N ASP A 229 -14.61 -6.19 -4.67
CA ASP A 229 -15.73 -5.35 -4.22
C ASP A 229 -16.28 -5.78 -2.86
N ARG A 230 -16.33 -7.08 -2.57
CA ARG A 230 -16.84 -7.58 -1.27
C ARG A 230 -16.35 -8.99 -0.96
N ARG A 231 -16.35 -9.31 0.34
CA ARG A 231 -16.08 -10.65 0.83
C ARG A 231 -17.08 -11.64 0.25
N GLY A 232 -16.58 -12.80 -0.19
CA GLY A 232 -17.41 -13.87 -0.71
C GLY A 232 -17.83 -13.73 -2.18
N ASP A 233 -17.46 -12.64 -2.86
CA ASP A 233 -17.66 -12.57 -4.30
C ASP A 233 -16.64 -13.47 -5.05
N PRO A 234 -16.86 -13.78 -6.33
CA PRO A 234 -15.96 -14.64 -7.10
C PRO A 234 -14.49 -14.17 -7.08
N ARG A 235 -14.25 -12.86 -7.01
CA ARG A 235 -12.89 -12.28 -6.95
C ARG A 235 -12.22 -12.57 -5.62
N TYR A 236 -12.95 -12.44 -4.53
CA TYR A 236 -12.45 -12.83 -3.21
C TYR A 236 -12.14 -14.33 -3.16
N GLN A 237 -13.02 -15.16 -3.73
CA GLN A 237 -12.79 -16.62 -3.81
C GLN A 237 -11.55 -16.95 -4.65
N ALA A 238 -11.37 -16.27 -5.78
CA ALA A 238 -10.16 -16.39 -6.61
C ALA A 238 -8.89 -16.05 -5.81
N PHE A 239 -8.92 -14.94 -5.06
CA PHE A 239 -7.80 -14.49 -4.23
C PHE A 239 -7.43 -15.51 -3.14
N VAL A 240 -8.41 -16.05 -2.42
CA VAL A 240 -8.16 -17.02 -1.32
C VAL A 240 -8.04 -18.48 -1.77
N SER A 241 -8.32 -18.78 -3.04
CA SER A 241 -8.42 -20.15 -3.60
C SER A 241 -7.15 -20.98 -3.41
N THR A 242 -6.01 -20.35 -3.25
CA THR A 242 -4.70 -21.00 -3.18
C THR A 242 -4.13 -21.08 -1.75
N GLY A 243 -4.92 -20.72 -0.75
CA GLY A 243 -4.52 -20.77 0.66
C GLY A 243 -4.05 -19.44 1.25
N LEU A 244 -4.17 -18.33 0.50
CA LEU A 244 -4.03 -16.98 1.08
C LEU A 244 -5.18 -16.74 2.06
N ARG A 245 -4.85 -16.17 3.21
CA ARG A 245 -5.82 -15.80 4.25
C ARG A 245 -5.64 -14.36 4.67
N VAL A 246 -6.77 -13.67 4.77
CA VAL A 246 -6.87 -12.35 5.37
C VAL A 246 -7.21 -12.53 6.86
N PRO A 247 -6.54 -11.87 7.80
CA PRO A 247 -6.91 -11.91 9.20
C PRO A 247 -8.38 -11.51 9.44
N ASP A 248 -9.03 -12.14 10.42
CA ASP A 248 -10.46 -11.91 10.67
C ASP A 248 -10.75 -10.46 11.06
N ASP A 249 -9.92 -9.84 11.89
CA ASP A 249 -10.04 -8.43 12.29
C ASP A 249 -9.86 -7.43 11.13
N LEU A 250 -9.22 -7.84 10.03
CA LEU A 250 -9.15 -7.05 8.81
C LEU A 250 -10.35 -7.28 7.88
N THR A 251 -11.22 -8.22 8.15
CA THR A 251 -12.37 -8.51 7.24
C THR A 251 -13.55 -7.57 7.45
N GLU A 252 -13.70 -6.97 8.62
CA GLU A 252 -14.86 -6.14 8.98
C GLU A 252 -14.58 -4.63 8.93
N VAL A 253 -13.38 -4.22 8.51
CA VAL A 253 -12.99 -2.80 8.46
C VAL A 253 -13.26 -2.19 7.08
N GLY A 254 -13.75 -0.94 7.06
CA GLY A 254 -13.92 -0.15 5.84
C GLY A 254 -12.57 0.18 5.19
N ARG A 255 -12.53 0.35 3.87
CA ARG A 255 -11.28 0.58 3.12
C ARG A 255 -11.32 1.83 2.25
N THR A 256 -12.41 2.59 2.29
CA THR A 256 -12.63 3.74 1.43
C THR A 256 -13.30 4.88 2.19
N VAL A 257 -13.03 6.11 1.77
CA VAL A 257 -13.66 7.33 2.32
C VAL A 257 -15.10 7.53 1.84
N TYR A 258 -15.56 6.76 0.85
CA TYR A 258 -16.91 6.90 0.28
C TYR A 258 -18.01 6.26 1.09
N ASP A 259 -17.62 5.64 2.22
CA ASP A 259 -18.50 5.11 3.25
C ASP A 259 -19.42 3.93 2.92
N HIS A 260 -20.11 3.43 3.97
CA HIS A 260 -21.25 2.53 4.17
C HIS A 260 -21.20 1.16 3.46
N ARG A 261 -20.32 0.92 2.52
CA ARG A 261 -20.16 -0.38 1.89
C ARG A 261 -18.75 -0.88 2.15
N THR A 262 -18.64 -2.02 2.75
CA THR A 262 -17.38 -2.74 2.93
C THR A 262 -16.85 -3.15 1.56
N SER A 263 -16.16 -2.24 0.88
CA SER A 263 -15.38 -2.56 -0.31
C SER A 263 -14.08 -3.21 0.12
N TYR A 264 -13.79 -4.39 -0.41
CA TYR A 264 -12.59 -5.18 -0.06
C TYR A 264 -11.42 -4.89 -1.01
N TYR A 265 -11.28 -3.66 -1.48
CA TYR A 265 -10.25 -3.29 -2.46
C TYR A 265 -8.84 -3.57 -1.95
N THR A 266 -8.50 -3.06 -0.77
CA THR A 266 -7.20 -3.20 -0.16
C THR A 266 -7.13 -4.44 0.74
N GLN A 267 -6.06 -5.23 0.65
CA GLN A 267 -5.88 -6.45 1.42
C GLN A 267 -4.46 -6.54 1.99
N ILE A 268 -4.34 -7.27 3.11
CA ILE A 268 -3.09 -7.83 3.64
C ILE A 268 -3.38 -9.30 3.93
N ALA A 269 -2.59 -10.22 3.36
CA ALA A 269 -2.81 -11.66 3.47
C ALA A 269 -1.49 -12.43 3.42
N TRP A 270 -1.51 -13.67 3.93
CA TRP A 270 -0.39 -14.61 3.86
C TRP A 270 -0.87 -16.04 3.77
N PHE A 271 0.04 -16.95 3.45
CA PHE A 271 -0.27 -18.36 3.34
C PHE A 271 -0.34 -19.03 4.72
N HIS A 272 -1.23 -20.01 4.82
CA HIS A 272 -1.31 -20.96 5.92
C HIS A 272 -1.03 -22.37 5.40
N ASP A 273 -0.50 -23.23 6.23
CA ASP A 273 -0.34 -24.64 5.94
C ASP A 273 -1.67 -25.42 6.03
N GLN A 274 -1.61 -26.73 5.86
CA GLN A 274 -2.79 -27.61 5.92
C GLN A 274 -3.43 -27.67 7.31
N GLN A 275 -2.66 -27.35 8.36
CA GLN A 275 -3.11 -27.24 9.75
C GLN A 275 -3.61 -25.86 10.12
N ASN A 276 -3.71 -24.96 9.14
CA ASN A 276 -4.11 -23.55 9.30
C ASN A 276 -3.09 -22.72 10.13
N ILE A 277 -1.81 -23.09 10.11
CA ILE A 277 -0.74 -22.36 10.76
C ILE A 277 -0.16 -21.33 9.78
N PRO A 278 -0.01 -20.05 10.16
CA PRO A 278 0.62 -19.03 9.33
C PRO A 278 2.05 -19.40 8.96
N GLN A 279 2.40 -19.31 7.68
CA GLN A 279 3.75 -19.54 7.19
C GLN A 279 4.55 -18.21 7.20
N LEU A 280 4.81 -17.70 8.38
CA LEU A 280 5.51 -16.43 8.58
C LEU A 280 6.65 -16.58 9.60
N SER A 281 7.74 -15.85 9.38
CA SER A 281 8.85 -15.69 10.34
C SER A 281 8.53 -14.71 11.46
N ILE A 282 7.46 -13.92 11.31
CA ILE A 282 6.95 -12.92 12.26
C ILE A 282 5.53 -13.28 12.66
N LYS A 283 5.17 -13.05 13.93
CA LYS A 283 3.85 -13.42 14.46
C LYS A 283 2.88 -12.25 14.33
N TYR A 284 1.76 -12.47 13.63
CA TYR A 284 0.67 -11.51 13.59
C TYR A 284 0.07 -11.26 14.98
N LEU A 285 -0.17 -9.99 15.31
CA LEU A 285 -0.76 -9.57 16.58
C LEU A 285 -2.17 -9.02 16.38
N ARG A 286 -2.32 -8.04 15.51
CA ARG A 286 -3.59 -7.36 15.19
C ARG A 286 -3.44 -6.50 13.94
N GLY A 287 -4.56 -6.05 13.42
CA GLY A 287 -4.56 -5.12 12.30
C GLY A 287 -5.78 -4.20 12.33
N GLY A 288 -5.85 -3.31 11.36
CA GLY A 288 -6.94 -2.36 11.27
C GLY A 288 -6.77 -1.40 10.11
N VAL A 289 -7.61 -0.39 10.11
CA VAL A 289 -7.59 0.72 9.15
C VAL A 289 -7.51 2.04 9.91
N PHE A 290 -6.85 3.03 9.35
CA PHE A 290 -6.94 4.39 9.85
C PHE A 290 -7.90 5.21 8.98
N ASN A 291 -9.10 5.49 9.49
CA ASN A 291 -10.05 6.35 8.79
C ASN A 291 -9.67 7.81 9.02
N PHE A 292 -8.90 8.36 8.11
CA PHE A 292 -8.48 9.77 8.16
C PHE A 292 -9.59 10.76 7.79
N GLY A 293 -10.66 10.32 7.12
CA GLY A 293 -11.68 11.19 6.55
C GLY A 293 -12.21 12.28 7.48
N PRO A 294 -12.63 11.97 8.71
CA PRO A 294 -13.10 12.96 9.69
C PRO A 294 -12.00 13.82 10.31
N HIS A 295 -10.73 13.53 10.09
CA HIS A 295 -9.62 14.03 10.89
C HIS A 295 -8.63 14.93 10.15
N VAL A 296 -8.74 15.00 8.81
CA VAL A 296 -7.84 15.80 7.97
C VAL A 296 -8.61 16.84 7.18
N LEU A 297 -8.02 18.01 6.98
CA LEU A 297 -8.58 19.13 6.21
C LEU A 297 -9.98 19.56 6.72
N LYS A 298 -10.19 19.48 8.04
CA LYS A 298 -11.50 19.64 8.70
C LYS A 298 -12.17 20.97 8.37
N ASN A 299 -11.42 22.06 8.35
CA ASN A 299 -11.94 23.41 8.14
C ASN A 299 -12.37 23.69 6.69
N ARG A 300 -12.18 22.74 5.77
CA ARG A 300 -12.47 22.94 4.34
C ARG A 300 -13.82 22.42 3.90
N ASN A 301 -14.58 21.75 4.76
CA ASN A 301 -15.90 21.18 4.48
C ASN A 301 -15.96 20.39 3.17
N LEU A 302 -14.97 19.52 2.93
CA LEU A 302 -14.82 18.77 1.70
C LEU A 302 -15.80 17.61 1.63
N THR A 303 -16.40 17.41 0.46
CA THR A 303 -17.08 16.14 0.17
C THR A 303 -16.05 15.00 0.10
N PRO A 304 -16.47 13.73 0.30
CA PRO A 304 -15.57 12.57 0.14
C PRO A 304 -14.85 12.56 -1.22
N PHE A 305 -15.53 12.97 -2.30
CA PHE A 305 -14.91 13.09 -3.62
C PHE A 305 -13.81 14.16 -3.67
N GLN A 306 -14.03 15.33 -3.07
CA GLN A 306 -13.05 16.40 -3.00
C GLN A 306 -11.86 16.03 -2.11
N LEU A 307 -12.10 15.32 -1.00
CA LEU A 307 -11.09 14.79 -0.10
C LEU A 307 -10.21 13.77 -0.82
N SER A 308 -10.81 12.89 -1.62
CA SER A 308 -10.09 11.83 -2.32
C SER A 308 -9.01 12.35 -3.28
N TRP A 309 -9.22 13.49 -3.92
CA TRP A 309 -8.22 14.12 -4.80
C TRP A 309 -7.11 14.86 -4.05
N ARG A 310 -7.28 15.07 -2.75
CA ARG A 310 -6.28 15.72 -1.88
C ARG A 310 -5.46 14.69 -1.12
N ILE A 311 -6.14 13.71 -0.52
CA ILE A 311 -5.50 12.65 0.25
C ILE A 311 -5.56 11.32 -0.52
N SER A 312 -6.67 10.60 -0.42
CA SER A 312 -7.00 9.40 -1.19
C SER A 312 -8.47 9.02 -1.00
N ASP A 313 -9.01 8.19 -1.88
CA ASP A 313 -10.26 7.46 -1.70
C ASP A 313 -10.11 6.14 -0.94
N HIS A 314 -8.89 5.61 -0.86
CA HIS A 314 -8.56 4.44 -0.04
C HIS A 314 -8.05 4.85 1.34
N LEU A 315 -8.39 4.06 2.35
CA LEU A 315 -7.85 4.18 3.70
C LEU A 315 -6.60 3.30 3.85
N PRO A 316 -5.57 3.72 4.60
CA PRO A 316 -4.43 2.88 4.88
C PRO A 316 -4.84 1.69 5.75
N LEU A 317 -4.59 0.48 5.24
CA LEU A 317 -4.76 -0.79 5.93
C LEU A 317 -3.43 -1.18 6.56
N TRP A 318 -3.44 -1.63 7.82
CA TRP A 318 -2.21 -1.94 8.55
C TRP A 318 -2.31 -3.23 9.35
N ALA A 319 -1.17 -3.82 9.62
CA ALA A 319 -0.98 -4.99 10.47
C ALA A 319 0.24 -4.81 11.37
N GLU A 320 0.09 -5.20 12.63
CA GLU A 320 1.17 -5.27 13.61
C GLU A 320 1.64 -6.72 13.76
N PHE A 321 2.94 -6.92 13.68
CA PHE A 321 3.56 -8.22 13.91
C PHE A 321 4.58 -8.13 15.05
N SER A 322 4.73 -9.22 15.81
CA SER A 322 5.83 -9.40 16.73
C SER A 322 7.05 -9.95 15.99
N THR A 323 8.22 -9.40 16.28
CA THR A 323 9.53 -9.94 15.87
C THR A 323 10.09 -10.92 16.88
N LYS A 324 9.46 -11.04 18.07
CA LYS A 324 9.82 -12.03 19.08
C LYS A 324 8.95 -13.28 18.97
N CYS A 325 9.61 -14.43 19.04
CA CYS A 325 8.97 -15.75 19.10
C CYS A 325 8.37 -15.97 20.50
#